data_f118fc004c1c1c816652327b95b94f31
#
_entry.id   f118fc004c1c1c816652327b95b94f31
#
_cell.length_a   1.000
_cell.length_b   1.000
_cell.length_c   1.000
_cell.angle_alpha   90.00
_cell.angle_beta   90.00
_cell.angle_gamma   90.00
#
_symmetry.space_group_name_H-M   'P 1'
#
loop_
_entity.id
_entity.type
_entity.pdbx_description
1 polymer ?
#
loop_
_entity_poly.entity_id
_entity_poly.type
_entity_poly.pdbx_seq_one_letter_code
_entity_poly.pdbx_strand_id
1 'polypeptide(L)'
;NPNVVPSATVKKVNEPVKPVIPSVSYHDYSMNYQPTVTKTVLNSDGENVNGKMIPKNDEHTYVLNNGNIFANAKVGDTVTTRDPLEFGEVPNIEANKVENEAKGWNVDYDDSSKTYTFTAKYEGKTLEAPTIKFVASDDNGFYDNTYKSGRNGYETFSNTVTNKTPTAPKPHKSVTDSKGNDIDGKTTEDDKVTFHLTTDYSPYKDMAASKQALKFALLDDVQDGAFTVDEDAITIVDSNNKDVKDLFDMYHVLSDEGRTDTINKILEKSGLNPTGEFYLWVAKSPVDYYQDYILKNNNVTVNLPATLQVPAGTTVENDCYQIDFGNAYQSNLVSFDTPPAAPVGESGGPTSTPVTPVEEVPVQQQAIKVLPNTGEKSTSAIATAGAVILATVLGMLGFSKRSKEY
;
A
#
# COMPACT_ATOMS: atom_id res chain seq x y z
N ASN A 1 -27.52 87.80 -4.81
CA ASN A 1 -27.61 86.48 -4.39
C ASN A 1 -27.50 85.48 -5.48
N PRO A 2 -26.97 84.78 -5.32
CA PRO A 2 -25.79 84.04 -5.43
C PRO A 2 -25.87 82.71 -5.99
N ASN A 3 -26.55 82.45 -6.81
CA ASN A 3 -26.94 81.10 -6.89
C ASN A 3 -26.79 80.39 -8.20
N VAL A 4 -25.95 80.95 -8.96
CA VAL A 4 -25.82 80.52 -10.36
C VAL A 4 -24.66 79.53 -10.56
N VAL A 5 -23.98 79.30 -9.57
CA VAL A 5 -22.78 78.46 -9.60
C VAL A 5 -23.03 77.02 -10.04
N PRO A 6 -24.17 76.42 -9.76
CA PRO A 6 -24.35 74.99 -10.12
C PRO A 6 -24.45 74.68 -11.61
N SER A 7 -24.91 75.64 -12.41
CA SER A 7 -25.15 75.38 -13.82
C SER A 7 -23.86 75.22 -14.67
N ALA A 8 -22.79 75.80 -14.21
CA ALA A 8 -21.53 75.70 -14.94
C ALA A 8 -20.84 74.31 -14.68
N THR A 9 -21.18 73.71 -13.58
CA THR A 9 -20.59 72.42 -13.21
C THR A 9 -21.20 71.28 -14.01
N VAL A 10 -22.43 71.37 -14.35
CA VAL A 10 -23.12 70.31 -15.08
C VAL A 10 -22.58 70.11 -16.49
N LYS A 11 -22.16 71.19 -17.16
CA LYS A 11 -21.59 71.08 -18.51
C LYS A 11 -20.24 70.33 -18.54
N LYS A 12 -19.48 70.39 -17.48
CA LYS A 12 -18.17 69.74 -17.44
C LYS A 12 -18.24 68.25 -17.15
N VAL A 13 -19.28 67.83 -16.49
CA VAL A 13 -19.40 66.41 -16.06
C VAL A 13 -19.74 65.49 -17.25
N ASN A 14 -20.28 66.01 -18.31
CA ASN A 14 -20.71 65.23 -19.46
C ASN A 14 -19.66 65.00 -20.54
N GLU A 15 -18.55 65.68 -20.46
CA GLU A 15 -17.48 65.53 -21.44
C GLU A 15 -16.58 64.30 -21.27
N PRO A 16 -16.28 63.84 -20.04
CA PRO A 16 -15.34 62.78 -19.86
C PRO A 16 -15.86 61.37 -20.07
N VAL A 17 -17.12 61.19 -20.30
CA VAL A 17 -17.72 59.85 -20.30
C VAL A 17 -17.45 59.06 -21.58
N LYS A 18 -17.09 59.72 -22.64
CA LYS A 18 -16.89 59.10 -23.97
C LYS A 18 -15.67 58.14 -24.08
N PRO A 19 -14.60 58.36 -23.41
CA PRO A 19 -13.41 57.52 -23.62
C PRO A 19 -13.44 56.16 -22.89
N VAL A 20 -14.38 55.96 -22.01
CA VAL A 20 -14.36 54.73 -21.14
C VAL A 20 -14.97 53.51 -21.84
N ILE A 21 -15.80 53.74 -22.85
CA ILE A 21 -16.54 52.67 -23.52
C ILE A 21 -15.65 51.67 -24.28
N PRO A 22 -14.59 52.09 -24.96
CA PRO A 22 -13.76 51.13 -25.67
C PRO A 22 -12.96 50.18 -24.76
N SER A 23 -12.66 50.60 -23.56
CA SER A 23 -11.90 49.72 -22.63
C SER A 23 -12.76 48.65 -21.99
N VAL A 24 -14.06 48.88 -21.87
CA VAL A 24 -14.97 47.85 -21.35
C VAL A 24 -15.15 46.72 -22.36
N SER A 25 -15.19 47.02 -23.63
CA SER A 25 -15.27 45.98 -24.67
C SER A 25 -14.00 45.15 -24.79
N TYR A 26 -12.87 45.67 -24.36
CA TYR A 26 -11.63 44.89 -24.28
C TYR A 26 -11.64 43.84 -23.17
N HIS A 27 -12.23 44.17 -22.05
CA HIS A 27 -12.35 43.21 -20.94
C HIS A 27 -13.36 42.13 -21.26
N ASP A 28 -14.45 42.45 -21.89
CA ASP A 28 -15.44 41.45 -22.28
C ASP A 28 -14.90 40.47 -23.33
N TYR A 29 -13.99 40.90 -24.18
CA TYR A 29 -13.37 40.02 -25.16
C TYR A 29 -12.38 39.03 -24.58
N SER A 30 -11.67 39.43 -23.54
CA SER A 30 -10.73 38.54 -22.83
C SER A 30 -11.45 37.57 -21.89
N MET A 31 -12.65 37.89 -21.43
CA MET A 31 -13.45 37.03 -20.56
C MET A 31 -14.18 35.90 -21.29
N ASN A 32 -14.29 35.95 -22.58
CA ASN A 32 -15.02 34.94 -23.37
C ASN A 32 -14.20 33.69 -23.68
N TYR A 33 -12.92 33.66 -23.34
CA TYR A 33 -12.09 32.47 -23.49
C TYR A 33 -11.72 31.93 -22.13
N GLN A 34 -12.57 31.09 -21.60
CA GLN A 34 -12.27 30.28 -20.41
C GLN A 34 -12.11 28.82 -20.87
N PRO A 35 -10.92 28.27 -20.91
CA PRO A 35 -10.78 26.86 -21.21
C PRO A 35 -11.46 26.02 -20.12
N THR A 36 -12.30 25.09 -20.55
CA THR A 36 -12.90 24.11 -19.64
C THR A 36 -11.92 22.98 -19.48
N VAL A 37 -11.33 22.85 -18.29
CA VAL A 37 -10.42 21.78 -17.94
C VAL A 37 -11.00 20.96 -16.79
N THR A 38 -10.88 19.63 -16.88
CA THR A 38 -11.41 18.73 -15.88
C THR A 38 -10.39 17.66 -15.52
N LYS A 39 -10.36 17.26 -14.26
CA LYS A 39 -9.54 16.17 -13.76
C LYS A 39 -10.40 14.97 -13.45
N THR A 40 -9.92 13.79 -13.82
CA THR A 40 -10.48 12.51 -13.40
C THR A 40 -9.38 11.64 -12.79
N VAL A 41 -9.77 10.75 -11.92
CA VAL A 41 -8.90 9.72 -11.35
C VAL A 41 -9.48 8.35 -11.69
N LEU A 42 -8.68 7.51 -12.34
CA LEU A 42 -9.09 6.19 -12.79
C LEU A 42 -8.33 5.12 -12.04
N ASN A 43 -9.01 4.01 -11.74
CA ASN A 43 -8.33 2.77 -11.38
C ASN A 43 -7.76 2.10 -12.64
N SER A 44 -7.06 0.99 -12.48
CA SER A 44 -6.47 0.26 -13.59
C SER A 44 -7.52 -0.47 -14.49
N ASP A 45 -8.77 -0.58 -14.05
CA ASP A 45 -9.89 -1.01 -14.90
C ASP A 45 -10.44 0.13 -15.78
N GLY A 46 -9.92 1.34 -15.61
CA GLY A 46 -10.39 2.54 -16.31
C GLY A 46 -11.65 3.15 -15.72
N GLU A 47 -12.08 2.73 -14.54
CA GLU A 47 -13.25 3.27 -13.85
C GLU A 47 -12.90 4.53 -13.07
N ASN A 48 -13.78 5.54 -13.12
CA ASN A 48 -13.62 6.76 -12.33
C ASN A 48 -13.87 6.46 -10.84
N VAL A 49 -12.85 6.72 -10.03
CA VAL A 49 -12.86 6.48 -8.58
C VAL A 49 -12.83 7.77 -7.75
N ASN A 50 -13.15 8.92 -8.36
CA ASN A 50 -13.26 10.19 -7.64
C ASN A 50 -14.26 10.10 -6.49
N GLY A 51 -13.89 10.57 -5.32
CA GLY A 51 -14.69 10.53 -4.10
C GLY A 51 -14.69 9.17 -3.39
N LYS A 52 -13.96 8.19 -3.90
CA LYS A 52 -13.94 6.82 -3.36
C LYS A 52 -12.67 6.54 -2.57
N MET A 53 -12.77 5.56 -1.69
CA MET A 53 -11.60 4.94 -1.04
C MET A 53 -10.90 4.04 -2.06
N ILE A 54 -9.57 4.16 -2.14
CA ILE A 54 -8.70 3.42 -3.06
C ILE A 54 -7.66 2.60 -2.29
N PRO A 55 -7.20 1.47 -2.84
CA PRO A 55 -6.17 0.66 -2.18
C PRO A 55 -4.84 1.42 -2.10
N LYS A 56 -4.17 1.30 -0.95
CA LYS A 56 -2.79 1.74 -0.78
C LYS A 56 -1.86 0.97 -1.72
N ASN A 57 -0.88 1.68 -2.30
CA ASN A 57 0.15 1.11 -3.19
C ASN A 57 -0.41 0.40 -4.44
N ASP A 58 -1.64 0.71 -4.83
CA ASP A 58 -2.21 0.28 -6.10
C ASP A 58 -2.15 1.44 -7.12
N GLU A 59 -1.86 1.11 -8.39
CA GLU A 59 -1.67 2.14 -9.43
C GLU A 59 -2.99 2.76 -9.85
N HIS A 60 -3.06 4.07 -9.81
CA HIS A 60 -4.14 4.90 -10.29
C HIS A 60 -3.62 5.89 -11.32
N THR A 61 -4.52 6.43 -12.14
CA THR A 61 -4.15 7.36 -13.20
C THR A 61 -4.99 8.64 -13.11
N TYR A 62 -4.33 9.77 -12.96
CA TYR A 62 -4.94 11.07 -13.24
C TYR A 62 -5.00 11.31 -14.73
N VAL A 63 -6.15 11.75 -15.22
CA VAL A 63 -6.33 12.23 -16.59
C VAL A 63 -6.58 13.73 -16.53
N LEU A 64 -5.69 14.50 -17.17
CA LEU A 64 -5.71 15.95 -17.16
C LEU A 64 -6.43 16.44 -18.43
N ASN A 65 -7.76 16.37 -18.43
CA ASN A 65 -8.56 16.69 -19.62
C ASN A 65 -8.45 18.17 -19.96
N ASN A 66 -7.79 18.47 -21.05
CA ASN A 66 -7.51 19.85 -21.48
C ASN A 66 -8.76 20.61 -21.95
N GLY A 67 -9.89 19.93 -22.11
CA GLY A 67 -11.12 20.56 -22.57
C GLY A 67 -10.95 21.22 -23.93
N ASN A 68 -11.34 22.51 -23.99
CA ASN A 68 -11.25 23.32 -25.21
C ASN A 68 -9.98 24.19 -25.29
N ILE A 69 -8.90 23.82 -24.58
CA ILE A 69 -7.67 24.63 -24.47
C ILE A 69 -7.02 24.91 -25.83
N PHE A 70 -7.25 24.04 -26.81
CA PHE A 70 -6.78 24.18 -28.18
C PHE A 70 -7.76 24.93 -29.09
N ALA A 71 -8.95 25.25 -28.59
CA ALA A 71 -9.93 26.01 -29.40
C ALA A 71 -9.37 27.38 -29.79
N ASN A 72 -9.44 27.69 -31.06
CA ASN A 72 -8.90 28.93 -31.62
C ASN A 72 -7.38 29.15 -31.39
N ALA A 73 -6.63 28.09 -31.09
CA ALA A 73 -5.19 28.18 -30.97
C ALA A 73 -4.53 28.45 -32.33
N LYS A 74 -3.48 29.26 -32.32
CA LYS A 74 -2.65 29.56 -33.50
C LYS A 74 -1.38 28.72 -33.46
N VAL A 75 -0.86 28.36 -34.62
CA VAL A 75 0.43 27.67 -34.71
C VAL A 75 1.49 28.49 -33.98
N GLY A 76 2.22 27.84 -33.08
CA GLY A 76 3.23 28.45 -32.23
C GLY A 76 2.77 28.86 -30.82
N ASP A 77 1.43 28.83 -30.55
CA ASP A 77 0.94 29.01 -29.18
C ASP A 77 1.51 27.92 -28.25
N THR A 78 1.86 28.31 -27.05
CA THR A 78 2.37 27.38 -26.03
C THR A 78 1.25 26.95 -25.07
N VAL A 79 1.02 25.67 -24.95
CA VAL A 79 0.11 25.07 -23.97
C VAL A 79 0.89 24.48 -22.82
N THR A 80 0.51 24.83 -21.60
CA THR A 80 1.14 24.33 -20.37
C THR A 80 0.09 23.77 -19.44
N THR A 81 0.37 22.59 -18.90
CA THR A 81 -0.46 21.92 -17.90
C THR A 81 0.44 21.58 -16.69
N ARG A 82 0.02 22.01 -15.49
CA ARG A 82 0.79 21.79 -14.24
C ARG A 82 -0.06 21.10 -13.21
N ASP A 83 0.47 20.02 -12.65
CA ASP A 83 -0.18 19.22 -11.62
C ASP A 83 0.76 19.01 -10.44
N PRO A 84 0.53 19.70 -9.30
CA PRO A 84 1.22 19.42 -8.07
C PRO A 84 0.60 18.17 -7.41
N LEU A 85 1.39 17.15 -7.18
CA LEU A 85 0.95 15.96 -6.45
C LEU A 85 0.90 16.22 -4.95
N GLU A 86 -0.05 15.58 -4.28
CA GLU A 86 -0.17 15.64 -2.83
C GLU A 86 0.93 14.83 -2.14
N PHE A 87 1.16 15.16 -0.87
CA PHE A 87 2.05 14.34 -0.04
C PHE A 87 1.48 12.92 0.10
N GLY A 88 2.32 11.91 -0.12
CA GLY A 88 1.90 10.50 -0.13
C GLY A 88 1.44 9.99 -1.51
N GLU A 89 1.32 10.85 -2.52
CA GLU A 89 1.19 10.42 -3.91
C GLU A 89 2.59 10.19 -4.50
N VAL A 90 2.88 8.96 -4.88
CA VAL A 90 4.18 8.56 -5.45
C VAL A 90 4.01 8.25 -6.94
N PRO A 91 4.54 9.11 -7.84
CA PRO A 91 4.39 8.91 -9.26
C PRO A 91 5.38 7.89 -9.82
N ASN A 92 4.98 7.22 -10.91
CA ASN A 92 5.92 6.49 -11.77
C ASN A 92 6.54 7.48 -12.78
N ILE A 93 7.62 8.14 -12.37
CA ILE A 93 8.23 9.26 -13.11
C ILE A 93 8.61 8.86 -14.54
N GLU A 94 9.31 7.73 -14.70
CA GLU A 94 9.79 7.29 -16.02
C GLU A 94 8.64 6.88 -16.93
N ALA A 95 7.68 6.10 -16.43
CA ALA A 95 6.52 5.69 -17.21
C ALA A 95 5.67 6.89 -17.64
N ASN A 96 5.45 7.86 -16.74
CA ASN A 96 4.72 9.09 -17.03
C ASN A 96 5.42 9.93 -18.11
N LYS A 97 6.75 10.03 -18.04
CA LYS A 97 7.53 10.75 -19.05
C LYS A 97 7.38 10.09 -20.42
N VAL A 98 7.69 8.81 -20.52
CA VAL A 98 7.62 8.06 -21.78
C VAL A 98 6.22 8.12 -22.41
N GLU A 99 5.18 7.90 -21.61
CA GLU A 99 3.80 7.91 -22.10
C GLU A 99 3.38 9.27 -22.64
N ASN A 100 3.67 10.34 -21.90
CA ASN A 100 3.23 11.69 -22.30
C ASN A 100 4.10 12.29 -23.40
N GLU A 101 5.38 11.97 -23.47
CA GLU A 101 6.23 12.35 -24.62
C GLU A 101 5.73 11.70 -25.91
N ALA A 102 5.25 10.46 -25.85
CA ALA A 102 4.62 9.79 -27.01
C ALA A 102 3.32 10.49 -27.47
N LYS A 103 2.62 11.18 -26.57
CA LYS A 103 1.45 12.01 -26.87
C LYS A 103 1.82 13.40 -27.44
N GLY A 104 3.11 13.75 -27.45
CA GLY A 104 3.64 15.02 -27.96
C GLY A 104 3.86 16.10 -26.92
N TRP A 105 3.88 15.75 -25.63
CA TRP A 105 4.18 16.67 -24.55
C TRP A 105 5.68 16.65 -24.19
N ASN A 106 6.26 17.81 -23.91
CA ASN A 106 7.50 17.88 -23.15
C ASN A 106 7.14 17.74 -21.67
N VAL A 107 7.78 16.79 -20.99
CA VAL A 107 7.47 16.46 -19.60
C VAL A 107 8.62 16.85 -18.69
N ASP A 108 8.31 17.64 -17.69
CA ASP A 108 9.22 17.99 -16.60
C ASP A 108 8.58 17.62 -15.26
N TYR A 109 9.37 17.09 -14.34
CA TYR A 109 8.94 16.76 -12.97
C TYR A 109 9.92 17.37 -11.98
N ASP A 110 9.44 18.29 -11.18
CA ASP A 110 10.19 18.88 -10.08
C ASP A 110 9.92 18.09 -8.79
N ASP A 111 10.90 17.30 -8.35
CA ASP A 111 10.79 16.48 -7.15
C ASP A 111 10.67 17.32 -5.87
N SER A 112 11.18 18.54 -5.86
CA SER A 112 11.12 19.42 -4.69
C SER A 112 9.72 19.97 -4.43
N SER A 113 8.99 20.30 -5.48
CA SER A 113 7.60 20.77 -5.42
C SER A 113 6.58 19.67 -5.75
N LYS A 114 7.03 18.45 -6.07
CA LYS A 114 6.19 17.33 -6.51
C LYS A 114 5.32 17.67 -7.73
N THR A 115 5.77 18.57 -8.59
CA THR A 115 4.94 19.13 -9.66
C THR A 115 5.34 18.61 -11.02
N TYR A 116 4.37 18.02 -11.74
CA TYR A 116 4.48 17.77 -13.17
C TYR A 116 4.19 19.04 -13.97
N THR A 117 5.01 19.28 -14.99
CA THR A 117 4.77 20.31 -16.01
C THR A 117 4.81 19.67 -17.39
N PHE A 118 3.68 19.70 -18.09
CA PHE A 118 3.53 19.27 -19.47
C PHE A 118 3.46 20.50 -20.36
N THR A 119 4.33 20.59 -21.35
CA THR A 119 4.39 21.75 -22.25
C THR A 119 4.40 21.30 -23.69
N ALA A 120 3.54 21.91 -24.51
CA ALA A 120 3.52 21.68 -25.93
C ALA A 120 3.36 22.97 -26.71
N LYS A 121 4.01 23.02 -27.88
CA LYS A 121 3.76 24.02 -28.88
C LYS A 121 2.63 23.54 -29.80
N TYR A 122 1.60 24.37 -30.00
CA TYR A 122 0.51 24.01 -30.90
C TYR A 122 0.98 24.04 -32.36
N GLU A 123 0.81 22.92 -33.06
CA GLU A 123 1.22 22.72 -34.45
C GLU A 123 0.03 22.45 -35.39
N GLY A 124 -1.15 23.00 -35.05
CA GLY A 124 -2.36 22.86 -35.86
C GLY A 124 -3.24 21.66 -35.56
N LYS A 125 -2.89 20.84 -34.53
CA LYS A 125 -3.69 19.68 -34.08
C LYS A 125 -3.77 19.63 -32.54
N THR A 126 -4.86 19.11 -32.03
CA THR A 126 -5.06 18.85 -30.62
C THR A 126 -4.25 17.63 -30.19
N LEU A 127 -3.58 17.70 -29.03
CA LEU A 127 -2.91 16.57 -28.40
C LEU A 127 -3.86 15.81 -27.48
N GLU A 128 -3.55 14.54 -27.25
CA GLU A 128 -4.21 13.76 -26.19
C GLU A 128 -3.91 14.36 -24.82
N ALA A 129 -4.86 14.23 -23.90
CA ALA A 129 -4.70 14.71 -22.54
C ALA A 129 -3.49 14.07 -21.85
N PRO A 130 -2.70 14.84 -21.08
CA PRO A 130 -1.66 14.26 -20.24
C PRO A 130 -2.25 13.35 -19.17
N THR A 131 -1.49 12.35 -18.79
CA THR A 131 -1.86 11.41 -17.73
C THR A 131 -0.73 11.26 -16.71
N ILE A 132 -1.08 11.00 -15.45
CA ILE A 132 -0.10 10.75 -14.39
C ILE A 132 -0.48 9.45 -13.68
N LYS A 133 0.36 8.44 -13.79
CA LYS A 133 0.29 7.21 -12.99
C LYS A 133 0.95 7.42 -11.66
N PHE A 134 0.27 7.06 -10.60
CA PHE A 134 0.74 7.21 -9.23
C PHE A 134 0.18 6.12 -8.33
N VAL A 135 0.78 5.94 -7.16
CA VAL A 135 0.24 5.15 -6.05
C VAL A 135 0.05 6.05 -4.83
N ALA A 136 -1.01 5.81 -4.08
CA ALA A 136 -1.20 6.39 -2.75
C ALA A 136 -0.46 5.54 -1.72
N SER A 137 0.51 6.10 -1.00
CA SER A 137 1.45 5.33 -0.18
C SER A 137 1.09 5.25 1.31
N ASP A 138 0.14 6.07 1.78
CA ASP A 138 -0.16 6.16 3.21
C ASP A 138 -1.37 5.31 3.60
N ASP A 139 -1.34 4.74 4.80
CA ASP A 139 -2.54 4.26 5.47
C ASP A 139 -3.34 5.45 6.00
N ASN A 140 -4.67 5.42 5.85
CA ASN A 140 -5.57 6.51 6.22
C ASN A 140 -5.19 7.86 5.57
N GLY A 141 -4.63 7.82 4.36
CA GLY A 141 -4.28 9.01 3.60
C GLY A 141 -5.52 9.70 3.03
N PHE A 142 -5.42 11.00 2.81
CA PHE A 142 -6.44 11.82 2.17
C PHE A 142 -5.77 12.70 1.11
N TYR A 143 -6.28 12.65 -0.11
CA TYR A 143 -5.67 13.25 -1.29
C TYR A 143 -6.70 14.08 -2.04
N ASP A 144 -6.48 15.40 -2.05
CA ASP A 144 -7.24 16.37 -2.84
C ASP A 144 -6.34 16.94 -3.93
N ASN A 145 -6.58 16.58 -5.17
CA ASN A 145 -5.69 16.99 -6.25
C ASN A 145 -6.42 17.85 -7.29
N THR A 146 -5.79 18.94 -7.67
CA THR A 146 -6.27 19.93 -8.65
C THR A 146 -5.08 20.32 -9.54
N TYR A 147 -5.29 20.38 -10.84
CA TYR A 147 -4.28 20.89 -11.76
C TYR A 147 -4.71 22.18 -12.41
N LYS A 148 -3.78 22.87 -13.05
CA LYS A 148 -4.06 24.03 -13.90
C LYS A 148 -3.53 23.84 -15.29
N SER A 149 -4.24 24.37 -16.27
CA SER A 149 -3.85 24.30 -17.66
C SER A 149 -4.26 25.57 -18.40
N GLY A 150 -3.49 25.93 -19.39
CA GLY A 150 -3.74 27.13 -20.14
C GLY A 150 -2.85 27.30 -21.37
N ARG A 151 -3.00 28.44 -22.01
CA ARG A 151 -2.30 28.79 -23.23
C ARG A 151 -1.66 30.16 -23.11
N ASN A 152 -0.39 30.28 -23.54
CA ASN A 152 0.35 31.55 -23.54
C ASN A 152 0.36 32.24 -22.16
N GLY A 153 0.42 31.48 -21.06
CA GLY A 153 0.44 31.98 -19.69
C GLY A 153 -0.96 32.26 -19.07
N TYR A 154 -2.04 32.09 -19.81
CA TYR A 154 -3.41 32.18 -19.27
C TYR A 154 -3.85 30.78 -18.84
N GLU A 155 -3.84 30.54 -17.55
CA GLU A 155 -4.17 29.24 -16.96
C GLU A 155 -5.47 29.28 -16.15
N THR A 156 -6.20 28.17 -16.13
CA THR A 156 -7.38 27.96 -15.30
C THR A 156 -7.25 26.66 -14.52
N PHE A 157 -7.92 26.58 -13.39
CA PHE A 157 -7.93 25.38 -12.53
C PHE A 157 -8.97 24.37 -13.00
N SER A 158 -8.65 23.10 -12.83
CA SER A 158 -9.63 22.01 -12.95
C SER A 158 -10.56 21.95 -11.73
N ASN A 159 -11.51 21.04 -11.77
CA ASN A 159 -12.14 20.54 -10.56
C ASN A 159 -11.11 19.80 -9.70
N THR A 160 -11.38 19.70 -8.40
CA THR A 160 -10.65 18.84 -7.48
C THR A 160 -11.16 17.41 -7.61
N VAL A 161 -10.26 16.44 -7.60
CA VAL A 161 -10.56 15.03 -7.36
C VAL A 161 -10.09 14.67 -5.96
N THR A 162 -10.87 13.83 -5.27
CA THR A 162 -10.64 13.47 -3.88
C THR A 162 -10.59 11.96 -3.75
N ASN A 163 -9.56 11.43 -3.09
CA ASN A 163 -9.47 10.03 -2.73
C ASN A 163 -8.96 9.89 -1.30
N LYS A 164 -9.21 8.74 -0.70
CA LYS A 164 -8.61 8.35 0.57
C LYS A 164 -8.21 6.89 0.52
N THR A 165 -7.21 6.52 1.33
CA THR A 165 -6.84 5.14 1.55
C THR A 165 -7.43 4.63 2.87
N PRO A 166 -7.63 3.30 3.03
CA PRO A 166 -8.13 2.73 4.26
C PRO A 166 -7.13 2.89 5.41
N THR A 167 -7.62 2.80 6.63
CA THR A 167 -6.75 2.58 7.80
C THR A 167 -6.06 1.23 7.70
N ALA A 168 -4.91 1.09 8.34
CA ALA A 168 -4.23 -0.20 8.40
C ALA A 168 -5.10 -1.26 9.09
N PRO A 169 -5.28 -2.44 8.48
CA PRO A 169 -5.88 -3.60 9.15
C PRO A 169 -5.11 -4.00 10.39
N LYS A 170 -5.80 -4.61 11.33
CA LYS A 170 -5.24 -5.14 12.57
C LYS A 170 -5.57 -6.63 12.69
N PRO A 171 -4.89 -7.49 11.93
CA PRO A 171 -5.07 -8.93 12.07
C PRO A 171 -4.75 -9.35 13.50
N HIS A 172 -5.42 -10.41 13.95
CA HIS A 172 -5.29 -10.88 15.33
C HIS A 172 -4.78 -12.32 15.37
N LYS A 173 -3.80 -12.56 16.21
CA LYS A 173 -3.30 -13.89 16.54
C LYS A 173 -3.69 -14.27 17.96
N SER A 174 -4.16 -15.50 18.14
CA SER A 174 -4.37 -16.12 19.45
C SER A 174 -3.86 -17.55 19.44
N VAL A 175 -3.71 -18.15 20.62
CA VAL A 175 -3.27 -19.52 20.77
C VAL A 175 -4.06 -20.20 21.88
N THR A 176 -4.49 -21.46 21.64
CA THR A 176 -5.25 -22.25 22.59
C THR A 176 -4.58 -23.61 22.86
N ASP A 177 -4.83 -24.16 24.03
CA ASP A 177 -4.49 -25.56 24.37
C ASP A 177 -5.45 -26.55 23.66
N SER A 178 -5.25 -27.85 23.83
CA SER A 178 -6.08 -28.91 23.26
C SER A 178 -7.54 -28.88 23.76
N LYS A 179 -7.83 -28.17 24.85
CA LYS A 179 -9.18 -27.99 25.42
C LYS A 179 -9.85 -26.69 24.96
N GLY A 180 -9.16 -25.88 24.15
CA GLY A 180 -9.64 -24.60 23.66
C GLY A 180 -9.48 -23.45 24.65
N ASN A 181 -8.71 -23.58 25.71
CA ASN A 181 -8.41 -22.48 26.61
C ASN A 181 -7.31 -21.60 26.02
N ASP A 182 -7.48 -20.30 26.11
CA ASP A 182 -6.44 -19.32 25.75
C ASP A 182 -5.23 -19.47 26.67
N ILE A 183 -4.04 -19.61 26.06
CA ILE A 183 -2.75 -19.78 26.75
C ILE A 183 -1.78 -18.64 26.52
N ASP A 184 -2.15 -17.56 25.82
CA ASP A 184 -1.28 -16.42 25.63
C ASP A 184 -0.88 -15.78 26.99
N GLY A 185 0.41 -15.55 27.17
CA GLY A 185 0.99 -15.08 28.42
C GLY A 185 0.99 -16.08 29.57
N LYS A 186 0.75 -17.38 29.32
CA LYS A 186 0.61 -18.42 30.34
C LYS A 186 1.60 -19.56 30.12
N THR A 187 1.71 -20.42 31.16
CA THR A 187 2.41 -21.71 31.04
C THR A 187 1.39 -22.79 30.70
N THR A 188 1.70 -23.64 29.73
CA THR A 188 0.86 -24.79 29.37
C THR A 188 1.61 -26.11 29.55
N GLU A 189 0.95 -27.10 30.13
CA GLU A 189 1.43 -28.49 30.21
C GLU A 189 1.04 -29.31 28.98
N ASP A 190 0.21 -28.74 28.10
CA ASP A 190 -0.26 -29.40 26.91
C ASP A 190 0.80 -29.30 25.79
N ASP A 191 1.12 -30.43 25.18
CA ASP A 191 2.02 -30.50 24.03
C ASP A 191 1.31 -30.19 22.71
N LYS A 192 -0.02 -30.12 22.71
CA LYS A 192 -0.84 -29.76 21.56
C LYS A 192 -1.48 -28.41 21.75
N VAL A 193 -1.20 -27.54 20.81
CA VAL A 193 -1.75 -26.19 20.76
C VAL A 193 -2.37 -25.89 19.39
N THR A 194 -3.22 -24.89 19.32
CA THR A 194 -3.73 -24.41 18.04
C THR A 194 -3.52 -22.90 17.98
N PHE A 195 -2.79 -22.45 16.96
CA PHE A 195 -2.69 -21.03 16.64
C PHE A 195 -3.86 -20.62 15.75
N HIS A 196 -4.38 -19.43 15.97
CA HIS A 196 -5.50 -18.86 15.22
C HIS A 196 -5.07 -17.53 14.61
N LEU A 197 -5.10 -17.44 13.28
CA LEU A 197 -4.87 -16.20 12.53
C LEU A 197 -6.19 -15.65 12.06
N THR A 198 -6.61 -14.52 12.57
CA THR A 198 -7.88 -13.89 12.16
C THR A 198 -7.58 -12.59 11.40
N THR A 199 -8.13 -12.46 10.21
CA THR A 199 -8.01 -11.24 9.39
C THR A 199 -8.86 -10.09 9.94
N ASP A 200 -8.50 -8.87 9.55
CA ASP A 200 -9.32 -7.68 9.77
C ASP A 200 -9.63 -7.00 8.44
N TYR A 201 -10.86 -7.16 7.96
CA TYR A 201 -11.34 -6.52 6.73
C TYR A 201 -12.18 -5.28 6.99
N SER A 202 -12.36 -4.89 8.26
CA SER A 202 -13.17 -3.72 8.63
C SER A 202 -12.76 -2.41 7.96
N PRO A 203 -11.46 -2.17 7.66
CA PRO A 203 -11.06 -0.94 6.97
C PRO A 203 -11.56 -0.81 5.52
N TYR A 204 -11.95 -1.92 4.89
CA TYR A 204 -12.21 -1.97 3.44
C TYR A 204 -13.68 -1.89 3.04
N LYS A 205 -14.61 -1.86 3.99
CA LYS A 205 -16.06 -1.91 3.73
C LYS A 205 -16.59 -0.84 2.76
N ASP A 206 -15.91 0.32 2.68
CA ASP A 206 -16.31 1.45 1.85
C ASP A 206 -15.47 1.58 0.56
N MET A 207 -14.62 0.59 0.26
CA MET A 207 -13.81 0.62 -0.95
C MET A 207 -14.66 0.35 -2.19
N ALA A 208 -14.24 0.93 -3.30
CA ALA A 208 -14.84 0.63 -4.58
C ALA A 208 -14.59 -0.84 -4.94
N ALA A 209 -15.59 -1.50 -5.51
CA ALA A 209 -15.39 -2.81 -6.12
C ALA A 209 -14.37 -2.68 -7.27
N SER A 210 -13.40 -3.59 -7.32
CA SER A 210 -12.41 -3.65 -8.39
C SER A 210 -12.48 -5.01 -9.08
N LYS A 211 -12.23 -5.02 -10.40
CA LYS A 211 -12.09 -6.25 -11.19
C LYS A 211 -10.64 -6.70 -11.32
N GLN A 212 -9.71 -5.95 -10.73
CA GLN A 212 -8.30 -6.30 -10.82
C GLN A 212 -7.97 -7.56 -10.04
N ALA A 213 -6.99 -8.29 -10.56
CA ALA A 213 -6.35 -9.39 -9.87
C ALA A 213 -5.48 -8.84 -8.71
N LEU A 214 -6.12 -8.59 -7.60
CA LEU A 214 -5.46 -8.18 -6.36
C LEU A 214 -4.89 -9.41 -5.67
N LYS A 215 -3.81 -9.24 -4.91
CA LYS A 215 -3.18 -10.33 -4.16
C LYS A 215 -3.63 -10.25 -2.71
N PHE A 216 -4.29 -11.31 -2.26
CA PHE A 216 -4.68 -11.49 -0.86
C PHE A 216 -4.07 -12.78 -0.35
N ALA A 217 -3.39 -12.70 0.78
CA ALA A 217 -2.73 -13.84 1.39
C ALA A 217 -2.65 -13.70 2.91
N LEU A 218 -2.35 -14.81 3.57
CA LEU A 218 -2.01 -14.90 4.98
C LEU A 218 -0.67 -15.60 5.10
N LEU A 219 0.20 -15.13 5.98
CA LEU A 219 1.51 -15.72 6.22
C LEU A 219 1.71 -15.94 7.71
N ASP A 220 2.15 -17.14 8.08
CA ASP A 220 2.60 -17.51 9.43
C ASP A 220 4.08 -17.84 9.36
N ASP A 221 4.93 -16.98 9.96
CA ASP A 221 6.37 -17.19 10.07
C ASP A 221 6.62 -17.92 11.38
N VAL A 222 6.71 -19.25 11.32
CA VAL A 222 6.76 -20.09 12.51
C VAL A 222 8.14 -20.06 13.16
N GLN A 223 8.18 -20.17 14.47
CA GLN A 223 9.46 -20.29 15.19
C GLN A 223 10.12 -21.65 14.84
N ASP A 224 11.23 -21.62 14.12
CA ASP A 224 11.92 -22.80 13.61
C ASP A 224 12.17 -23.85 14.70
N GLY A 225 11.68 -25.06 14.44
CA GLY A 225 11.88 -26.20 15.34
C GLY A 225 11.12 -26.14 16.67
N ALA A 226 10.28 -25.11 16.89
CA ALA A 226 9.52 -25.01 18.14
C ALA A 226 8.31 -25.95 18.18
N PHE A 227 7.72 -26.24 17.03
CA PHE A 227 6.57 -27.13 16.91
C PHE A 227 6.46 -27.72 15.51
N THR A 228 5.69 -28.79 15.38
CA THR A 228 5.29 -29.37 14.09
C THR A 228 3.81 -29.16 13.88
N VAL A 229 3.44 -28.73 12.69
CA VAL A 229 2.05 -28.47 12.30
C VAL A 229 1.40 -29.75 11.76
N ASP A 230 0.17 -30.01 12.14
CA ASP A 230 -0.68 -31.02 11.51
C ASP A 230 -1.41 -30.41 10.32
N GLU A 231 -0.79 -30.49 9.14
CA GLU A 231 -1.29 -29.85 7.92
C GLU A 231 -2.67 -30.36 7.47
N ASP A 232 -2.95 -31.64 7.72
CA ASP A 232 -4.24 -32.26 7.37
C ASP A 232 -5.37 -31.72 8.24
N ALA A 233 -5.05 -31.30 9.47
CA ALA A 233 -5.98 -30.74 10.42
C ALA A 233 -6.11 -29.20 10.33
N ILE A 234 -5.36 -28.53 9.45
CA ILE A 234 -5.54 -27.09 9.22
C ILE A 234 -6.94 -26.83 8.67
N THR A 235 -7.65 -25.92 9.30
CA THR A 235 -8.95 -25.41 8.83
C THR A 235 -8.90 -23.91 8.58
N ILE A 236 -9.68 -23.42 7.61
CA ILE A 236 -9.91 -22.00 7.41
C ILE A 236 -11.41 -21.78 7.42
N VAL A 237 -11.86 -20.95 8.34
CA VAL A 237 -13.30 -20.66 8.49
C VAL A 237 -13.56 -19.18 8.36
N ASP A 238 -14.73 -18.82 7.82
CA ASP A 238 -15.18 -17.44 7.79
C ASP A 238 -15.85 -17.02 9.12
N SER A 239 -16.28 -15.75 9.22
CA SER A 239 -16.93 -15.22 10.44
C SER A 239 -18.28 -15.89 10.75
N ASN A 240 -18.81 -16.72 9.85
CA ASN A 240 -20.01 -17.53 10.06
C ASN A 240 -19.67 -19.02 10.37
N ASN A 241 -18.41 -19.33 10.64
CA ASN A 241 -17.88 -20.70 10.83
C ASN A 241 -18.05 -21.62 9.61
N LYS A 242 -18.19 -21.07 8.42
CA LYS A 242 -18.20 -21.83 7.18
C LYS A 242 -16.78 -22.18 6.80
N ASP A 243 -16.53 -23.44 6.44
CA ASP A 243 -15.24 -23.84 5.87
C ASP A 243 -15.02 -23.17 4.52
N VAL A 244 -13.87 -22.51 4.41
CA VAL A 244 -13.45 -21.76 3.22
C VAL A 244 -12.00 -22.11 2.80
N LYS A 245 -11.45 -23.22 3.30
CA LYS A 245 -10.08 -23.68 2.98
C LYS A 245 -9.85 -23.78 1.47
N ASP A 246 -10.86 -24.22 0.73
CA ASP A 246 -10.78 -24.39 -0.72
C ASP A 246 -10.60 -23.08 -1.50
N LEU A 247 -10.79 -21.92 -0.88
CA LEU A 247 -10.55 -20.62 -1.51
C LEU A 247 -9.07 -20.27 -1.60
N PHE A 248 -8.20 -21.03 -0.92
CA PHE A 248 -6.78 -20.72 -0.82
C PHE A 248 -5.91 -21.84 -1.41
N ASP A 249 -4.81 -21.44 -2.03
CA ASP A 249 -3.66 -22.29 -2.26
C ASP A 249 -2.75 -22.19 -1.03
N MET A 250 -2.44 -23.32 -0.42
CA MET A 250 -1.50 -23.38 0.71
C MET A 250 -0.11 -23.75 0.22
N TYR A 251 0.87 -23.02 0.73
CA TYR A 251 2.29 -23.30 0.54
C TYR A 251 2.95 -23.47 1.90
N HIS A 252 3.65 -24.59 2.08
CA HIS A 252 4.53 -24.82 3.21
C HIS A 252 5.98 -24.70 2.70
N VAL A 253 6.72 -23.76 3.25
CA VAL A 253 8.10 -23.47 2.88
C VAL A 253 8.98 -23.79 4.06
N LEU A 254 9.91 -24.74 3.88
CA LEU A 254 10.82 -25.20 4.93
C LEU A 254 12.12 -24.40 5.01
N SER A 255 12.50 -23.78 3.89
CA SER A 255 13.72 -22.98 3.77
C SER A 255 13.66 -22.08 2.55
N ASP A 256 14.59 -21.13 2.45
CA ASP A 256 14.69 -20.21 1.32
C ASP A 256 14.80 -20.91 -0.04
N GLU A 257 15.40 -22.11 -0.11
CA GLU A 257 15.52 -22.89 -1.32
C GLU A 257 14.19 -23.48 -1.82
N GLY A 258 13.19 -23.57 -0.95
CA GLY A 258 11.84 -24.07 -1.26
C GLY A 258 10.89 -23.02 -1.87
N ARG A 259 11.33 -21.77 -2.04
CA ARG A 259 10.49 -20.69 -2.54
C ARG A 259 10.32 -20.75 -4.05
N THR A 260 9.06 -20.74 -4.51
CA THR A 260 8.72 -20.62 -5.92
C THR A 260 8.72 -19.15 -6.37
N ASP A 261 8.75 -18.91 -7.69
CA ASP A 261 8.62 -17.56 -8.25
C ASP A 261 7.33 -16.84 -7.78
N THR A 262 6.25 -17.57 -7.59
CA THR A 262 4.98 -17.02 -7.09
C THR A 262 5.12 -16.53 -5.67
N ILE A 263 5.73 -17.32 -4.79
CA ILE A 263 6.01 -16.97 -3.41
C ILE A 263 6.92 -15.74 -3.35
N ASN A 264 8.04 -15.77 -4.09
CA ASN A 264 8.99 -14.67 -4.14
C ASN A 264 8.34 -13.34 -4.57
N LYS A 265 7.46 -13.36 -5.57
CA LYS A 265 6.74 -12.16 -6.03
C LYS A 265 5.78 -11.60 -4.97
N ILE A 266 5.14 -12.47 -4.18
CA ILE A 266 4.26 -12.04 -3.09
C ILE A 266 5.08 -11.42 -1.98
N LEU A 267 6.17 -12.06 -1.56
CA LEU A 267 7.06 -11.57 -0.52
C LEU A 267 7.71 -10.24 -0.91
N GLU A 268 8.24 -10.14 -2.13
CA GLU A 268 8.84 -8.92 -2.65
C GLU A 268 7.84 -7.76 -2.66
N LYS A 269 6.63 -7.98 -3.18
CA LYS A 269 5.60 -6.93 -3.21
C LYS A 269 5.16 -6.49 -1.82
N SER A 270 5.09 -7.42 -0.87
CA SER A 270 4.68 -7.14 0.52
C SER A 270 5.80 -6.60 1.40
N GLY A 271 7.05 -6.67 0.94
CA GLY A 271 8.23 -6.28 1.71
C GLY A 271 8.57 -7.27 2.84
N LEU A 272 7.96 -8.47 2.83
CA LEU A 272 8.24 -9.50 3.81
C LEU A 272 9.46 -10.33 3.40
N ASN A 273 10.25 -10.73 4.39
CA ASN A 273 11.37 -11.62 4.20
C ASN A 273 11.44 -12.63 5.37
N PRO A 274 10.45 -13.55 5.46
CA PRO A 274 10.48 -14.60 6.47
C PRO A 274 11.74 -15.45 6.29
N THR A 275 12.27 -15.98 7.36
CA THR A 275 13.46 -16.84 7.35
C THR A 275 13.08 -18.21 7.92
N GLY A 276 13.62 -19.29 7.30
CA GLY A 276 13.31 -20.63 7.76
C GLY A 276 11.92 -21.13 7.33
N GLU A 277 11.21 -21.74 8.25
CA GLU A 277 9.91 -22.35 8.00
C GLU A 277 8.75 -21.33 8.07
N PHE A 278 7.87 -21.33 7.07
CA PHE A 278 6.65 -20.53 7.10
C PHE A 278 5.52 -21.17 6.29
N TYR A 279 4.30 -20.79 6.62
CA TYR A 279 3.08 -21.14 5.88
C TYR A 279 2.52 -19.90 5.17
N LEU A 280 2.06 -20.10 3.93
CA LEU A 280 1.45 -19.04 3.12
C LEU A 280 0.16 -19.57 2.48
N TRP A 281 -0.95 -18.89 2.72
CA TRP A 281 -2.26 -19.15 2.11
C TRP A 281 -2.59 -18.01 1.16
N VAL A 282 -2.76 -18.31 -0.13
CA VAL A 282 -3.00 -17.33 -1.19
C VAL A 282 -4.40 -17.52 -1.77
N ALA A 283 -5.20 -16.46 -1.81
CA ALA A 283 -6.52 -16.52 -2.41
C ALA A 283 -6.44 -16.89 -3.90
N LYS A 284 -7.13 -17.98 -4.30
CA LYS A 284 -7.13 -18.53 -5.67
C LYS A 284 -7.77 -17.58 -6.68
N SER A 285 -8.90 -16.97 -6.28
CA SER A 285 -9.66 -16.02 -7.10
C SER A 285 -9.71 -14.68 -6.39
N PRO A 286 -8.67 -13.83 -6.51
CA PRO A 286 -8.58 -12.60 -5.72
C PRO A 286 -9.73 -11.64 -5.95
N VAL A 287 -10.29 -11.56 -7.16
CA VAL A 287 -11.44 -10.69 -7.47
C VAL A 287 -12.70 -11.14 -6.73
N ASP A 288 -13.02 -12.45 -6.79
CA ASP A 288 -14.19 -13.00 -6.09
C ASP A 288 -14.00 -12.89 -4.57
N TYR A 289 -12.78 -13.19 -4.08
CA TYR A 289 -12.44 -13.07 -2.68
C TYR A 289 -12.61 -11.63 -2.17
N TYR A 290 -12.16 -10.64 -2.96
CA TYR A 290 -12.36 -9.24 -2.65
C TYR A 290 -13.85 -8.87 -2.52
N GLN A 291 -14.66 -9.28 -3.49
CA GLN A 291 -16.08 -8.97 -3.52
C GLN A 291 -16.89 -9.68 -2.43
N ASP A 292 -16.55 -10.94 -2.16
CA ASP A 292 -17.36 -11.80 -1.29
C ASP A 292 -16.91 -11.81 0.18
N TYR A 293 -15.65 -11.48 0.45
CA TYR A 293 -15.08 -11.48 1.80
C TYR A 293 -14.60 -10.09 2.24
N ILE A 294 -13.72 -9.47 1.48
CA ILE A 294 -13.07 -8.20 1.86
C ILE A 294 -14.11 -7.07 1.99
N LEU A 295 -14.86 -6.80 0.93
CA LEU A 295 -15.89 -5.74 0.91
C LEU A 295 -17.04 -5.99 1.88
N LYS A 296 -17.31 -7.24 2.21
CA LYS A 296 -18.37 -7.62 3.13
C LYS A 296 -17.93 -7.67 4.59
N ASN A 297 -16.67 -7.34 4.87
CA ASN A 297 -16.06 -7.50 6.19
C ASN A 297 -16.27 -8.92 6.76
N ASN A 298 -16.20 -9.93 5.89
CA ASN A 298 -16.31 -11.32 6.27
C ASN A 298 -14.92 -11.88 6.54
N ASN A 299 -14.43 -11.69 7.77
CA ASN A 299 -13.09 -12.12 8.16
C ASN A 299 -12.93 -13.63 8.07
N VAL A 300 -11.71 -14.08 7.85
CA VAL A 300 -11.37 -15.50 7.88
C VAL A 300 -10.39 -15.78 9.02
N THR A 301 -10.49 -16.99 9.57
CA THR A 301 -9.57 -17.48 10.60
C THR A 301 -8.92 -18.78 10.12
N VAL A 302 -7.58 -18.77 10.02
CA VAL A 302 -6.79 -19.99 9.85
C VAL A 302 -6.55 -20.60 11.21
N ASN A 303 -6.93 -21.85 11.40
CA ASN A 303 -6.61 -22.62 12.59
C ASN A 303 -5.46 -23.57 12.25
N LEU A 304 -4.35 -23.42 12.94
CA LEU A 304 -3.09 -24.12 12.73
C LEU A 304 -2.79 -25.02 13.93
N PRO A 305 -3.24 -26.29 13.93
CA PRO A 305 -2.93 -27.23 14.99
C PRO A 305 -1.47 -27.63 14.97
N ALA A 306 -0.81 -27.60 16.12
CA ALA A 306 0.61 -27.86 16.25
C ALA A 306 0.92 -28.73 17.48
N THR A 307 2.00 -29.48 17.39
CA THR A 307 2.57 -30.24 18.50
C THR A 307 3.92 -29.65 18.86
N LEU A 308 4.08 -29.24 20.11
CA LEU A 308 5.30 -28.62 20.62
C LEU A 308 6.50 -29.59 20.57
N GLN A 309 7.65 -29.06 20.15
CA GLN A 309 8.91 -29.80 20.01
C GLN A 309 10.03 -29.21 20.90
N VAL A 310 9.69 -28.25 21.73
CA VAL A 310 10.65 -27.51 22.55
C VAL A 310 10.91 -28.22 23.90
N PRO A 311 12.09 -28.03 24.48
CA PRO A 311 12.38 -28.50 25.84
C PRO A 311 11.49 -27.84 26.90
N ALA A 312 11.40 -28.47 28.06
CA ALA A 312 10.76 -27.87 29.24
C ALA A 312 11.40 -26.52 29.61
N GLY A 313 10.59 -25.54 30.02
CA GLY A 313 11.04 -24.20 30.39
C GLY A 313 11.37 -23.31 29.20
N THR A 314 10.83 -23.61 28.02
CA THR A 314 11.02 -22.79 26.79
C THR A 314 9.83 -21.88 26.56
N THR A 315 10.10 -20.64 26.17
CA THR A 315 9.09 -19.71 25.67
C THR A 315 8.90 -19.94 24.16
N VAL A 316 7.66 -20.09 23.75
CA VAL A 316 7.24 -20.20 22.34
C VAL A 316 6.54 -18.90 21.94
N GLU A 317 6.98 -18.31 20.85
CA GLU A 317 6.44 -17.07 20.31
C GLU A 317 5.98 -17.27 18.87
N ASN A 318 4.88 -16.61 18.49
CA ASN A 318 4.41 -16.65 17.11
C ASN A 318 3.58 -15.43 16.79
N ASP A 319 3.75 -14.89 15.56
CA ASP A 319 2.91 -13.86 14.98
C ASP A 319 2.51 -14.24 13.54
N CYS A 320 1.80 -13.39 12.86
CA CYS A 320 1.40 -13.63 11.48
C CYS A 320 1.20 -12.32 10.72
N TYR A 321 1.02 -12.44 9.41
CA TYR A 321 0.78 -11.33 8.53
C TYR A 321 -0.47 -11.56 7.69
N GLN A 322 -1.31 -10.53 7.62
CA GLN A 322 -2.36 -10.38 6.61
C GLN A 322 -1.77 -9.58 5.45
N ILE A 323 -1.90 -10.08 4.23
CA ILE A 323 -1.41 -9.41 3.01
C ILE A 323 -2.60 -9.02 2.17
N ASP A 324 -2.85 -7.72 2.05
CA ASP A 324 -3.95 -7.15 1.28
C ASP A 324 -3.42 -6.16 0.23
N PHE A 325 -3.89 -6.28 -1.00
CA PHE A 325 -3.42 -5.46 -2.11
C PHE A 325 -1.89 -5.47 -2.26
N GLY A 326 -1.25 -6.54 -1.78
CA GLY A 326 0.20 -6.67 -1.72
C GLY A 326 0.87 -5.95 -0.54
N ASN A 327 0.14 -5.35 0.38
CA ASN A 327 0.67 -4.75 1.60
C ASN A 327 0.58 -5.73 2.76
N ALA A 328 1.65 -5.86 3.55
CA ALA A 328 1.67 -6.72 4.73
C ALA A 328 1.29 -5.96 6.00
N TYR A 329 0.45 -6.58 6.82
CA TYR A 329 0.02 -6.07 8.12
C TYR A 329 0.25 -7.14 9.18
N GLN A 330 1.09 -6.83 10.17
CA GLN A 330 1.48 -7.74 11.24
C GLN A 330 0.39 -7.83 12.32
N SER A 331 0.17 -9.04 12.83
CA SER A 331 -0.69 -9.26 14.00
C SER A 331 -0.01 -8.87 15.31
N ASN A 332 -0.72 -9.04 16.43
CA ASN A 332 -0.06 -9.14 17.72
C ASN A 332 0.80 -10.40 17.78
N LEU A 333 1.85 -10.35 18.60
CA LEU A 333 2.63 -11.51 19.02
C LEU A 333 1.84 -12.30 20.08
N VAL A 334 1.80 -13.62 19.99
CA VAL A 334 1.40 -14.52 21.07
C VAL A 334 2.64 -15.18 21.66
N SER A 335 2.66 -15.37 22.97
CA SER A 335 3.79 -15.93 23.69
C SER A 335 3.31 -16.77 24.86
N PHE A 336 3.85 -17.98 25.02
CA PHE A 336 3.54 -18.85 26.14
C PHE A 336 4.74 -19.70 26.53
N ASP A 337 4.76 -20.20 27.77
CA ASP A 337 5.86 -21.01 28.31
C ASP A 337 5.46 -22.48 28.40
N THR A 338 6.45 -23.39 28.17
CA THR A 338 6.36 -24.78 28.61
C THR A 338 6.79 -24.88 30.09
N PRO A 339 6.27 -25.86 30.86
CA PRO A 339 6.64 -26.02 32.28
C PRO A 339 8.14 -26.18 32.47
N PRO A 340 8.71 -25.67 33.56
CA PRO A 340 10.11 -25.94 33.88
C PRO A 340 10.36 -27.45 34.05
N ALA A 341 11.56 -27.91 33.70
CA ALA A 341 11.94 -29.30 33.92
C ALA A 341 11.75 -29.67 35.40
N ALA A 342 11.13 -30.84 35.65
CA ALA A 342 11.01 -31.34 37.02
C ALA A 342 12.39 -31.39 37.66
N PRO A 343 12.54 -30.95 38.92
CA PRO A 343 13.82 -31.08 39.62
C PRO A 343 14.25 -32.56 39.61
N VAL A 344 15.44 -32.82 39.13
CA VAL A 344 16.03 -34.15 39.17
C VAL A 344 16.16 -34.47 40.64
N GLY A 345 15.24 -35.33 41.15
CA GLY A 345 15.30 -35.78 42.54
C GLY A 345 16.66 -36.42 42.81
N GLU A 346 17.40 -35.87 43.74
CA GLU A 346 18.58 -36.53 44.26
C GLU A 346 18.14 -37.91 44.77
N SER A 347 18.46 -38.94 44.01
CA SER A 347 18.38 -40.31 44.47
C SER A 347 19.36 -40.48 45.62
N GLY A 348 18.85 -40.25 46.83
CA GLY A 348 19.62 -40.51 48.05
C GLY A 348 19.95 -41.99 48.20
N GLY A 349 21.20 -42.30 47.95
CA GLY A 349 21.80 -43.58 48.38
C GLY A 349 23.10 -43.28 49.07
N PRO A 350 23.31 -43.77 50.35
CA PRO A 350 24.54 -43.51 51.06
C PRO A 350 25.58 -44.53 50.70
N THR A 351 26.69 -44.16 50.12
CA THR A 351 27.95 -44.86 50.33
C THR A 351 29.13 -43.93 50.14
N SER A 352 29.74 -43.58 51.26
CA SER A 352 31.00 -42.90 51.32
C SER A 352 32.14 -43.82 50.88
N THR A 353 32.91 -43.45 49.90
CA THR A 353 34.28 -43.79 49.70
C THR A 353 35.07 -42.57 49.26
N PRO A 354 36.22 -42.31 49.92
CA PRO A 354 36.96 -41.07 49.55
C PRO A 354 37.75 -41.36 48.27
N VAL A 355 37.58 -40.53 47.29
CA VAL A 355 38.38 -40.50 46.07
C VAL A 355 39.12 -39.19 46.02
N THR A 356 40.38 -39.28 45.78
CA THR A 356 41.42 -38.27 45.55
C THR A 356 41.02 -37.25 44.56
N PRO A 357 41.51 -35.99 44.68
CA PRO A 357 41.14 -34.89 43.76
C PRO A 357 41.73 -35.11 42.36
N VAL A 358 40.86 -35.11 41.35
CA VAL A 358 41.27 -35.05 39.98
C VAL A 358 41.09 -33.57 39.54
N GLU A 359 42.11 -33.08 38.92
CA GLU A 359 42.31 -31.75 38.35
C GLU A 359 41.12 -31.31 37.50
N GLU A 360 40.57 -30.14 37.77
CA GLU A 360 39.53 -29.48 36.96
C GLU A 360 40.09 -29.11 35.59
N VAL A 361 39.51 -29.69 34.53
CA VAL A 361 39.63 -29.19 33.17
C VAL A 361 38.49 -28.16 32.94
N PRO A 362 38.79 -26.95 32.50
CA PRO A 362 37.74 -25.98 32.29
C PRO A 362 36.85 -26.37 31.11
N VAL A 363 35.58 -26.65 31.39
CA VAL A 363 34.53 -26.74 30.36
C VAL A 363 34.29 -25.34 29.84
N GLN A 364 34.66 -25.13 28.59
CA GLN A 364 34.24 -23.92 27.88
C GLN A 364 32.71 -23.92 27.76
N GLN A 365 32.07 -23.04 28.49
CA GLN A 365 30.69 -22.63 28.22
C GLN A 365 30.63 -22.04 26.83
N GLN A 366 30.01 -22.75 25.89
CA GLN A 366 29.57 -22.14 24.67
C GLN A 366 28.48 -21.12 25.03
N ALA A 367 28.81 -19.87 24.78
CA ALA A 367 27.84 -18.77 24.90
C ALA A 367 26.65 -19.03 23.99
N ILE A 368 25.48 -19.20 24.58
CA ILE A 368 24.21 -19.13 23.88
C ILE A 368 24.15 -17.72 23.29
N LYS A 369 24.15 -17.65 21.97
CA LYS A 369 24.00 -16.42 21.24
C LYS A 369 22.56 -15.94 21.45
N VAL A 370 22.37 -15.05 22.41
CA VAL A 370 21.13 -14.30 22.55
C VAL A 370 21.01 -13.46 21.27
N LEU A 371 20.02 -13.77 20.45
CA LEU A 371 19.66 -12.93 19.31
C LEU A 371 19.22 -11.56 19.83
N PRO A 372 19.59 -10.46 19.16
CA PRO A 372 19.19 -9.14 19.60
C PRO A 372 17.67 -9.02 19.53
N ASN A 373 17.08 -8.55 20.62
CA ASN A 373 15.70 -8.16 20.74
C ASN A 373 15.42 -7.03 19.72
N THR A 374 14.77 -7.35 18.60
CA THR A 374 14.33 -6.37 17.59
C THR A 374 12.95 -5.82 17.94
N GLY A 375 12.76 -5.52 19.21
CA GLY A 375 11.63 -4.74 19.66
C GLY A 375 12.03 -3.29 19.93
N GLU A 376 12.21 -2.48 18.89
CA GLU A 376 11.95 -1.03 18.97
C GLU A 376 11.90 -0.39 17.58
N LYS A 377 10.67 0.03 17.22
CA LYS A 377 10.28 1.22 16.47
C LYS A 377 11.24 1.77 15.40
N SER A 378 10.93 1.51 14.15
CA SER A 378 11.00 2.57 13.15
C SER A 378 10.00 2.31 12.00
N THR A 379 8.79 2.78 12.18
CA THR A 379 7.76 2.84 11.13
C THR A 379 8.11 3.78 9.97
N SER A 380 9.20 4.54 10.06
CA SER A 380 9.62 5.47 9.01
C SER A 380 10.64 4.90 8.00
N ALA A 381 11.33 3.80 8.32
CA ALA A 381 12.33 3.23 7.42
C ALA A 381 11.73 2.25 6.40
N ILE A 382 10.61 1.61 6.73
CA ILE A 382 9.95 0.62 5.86
C ILE A 382 9.22 1.30 4.71
N ALA A 383 8.63 2.48 4.93
CA ALA A 383 7.96 3.25 3.89
C ALA A 383 8.92 3.69 2.77
N THR A 384 10.19 4.00 3.12
CA THR A 384 11.19 4.42 2.14
C THR A 384 11.75 3.25 1.33
N ALA A 385 11.86 2.06 1.93
CA ALA A 385 12.34 0.87 1.23
C ALA A 385 11.29 0.33 0.25
N GLY A 386 10.01 0.36 0.59
CA GLY A 386 8.93 -0.07 -0.29
C GLY A 386 8.80 0.78 -1.56
N ALA A 387 9.02 2.08 -1.46
CA ALA A 387 8.95 2.99 -2.60
C ALA A 387 10.09 2.77 -3.62
N VAL A 388 11.30 2.46 -3.12
CA VAL A 388 12.47 2.20 -3.99
C VAL A 388 12.36 0.86 -4.72
N ILE A 389 11.77 -0.17 -4.07
CA ILE A 389 11.60 -1.49 -4.68
C ILE A 389 10.51 -1.45 -5.76
N LEU A 390 9.45 -0.67 -5.57
CA LEU A 390 8.39 -0.53 -6.58
C LEU A 390 8.90 0.10 -7.89
N ALA A 391 9.80 1.07 -7.80
CA ALA A 391 10.41 1.71 -8.97
C ALA A 391 11.31 0.76 -9.77
N THR A 392 11.99 -0.18 -9.09
CA THR A 392 12.91 -1.12 -9.75
C THR A 392 12.17 -2.28 -10.43
N VAL A 393 11.07 -2.75 -9.86
CA VAL A 393 10.30 -3.88 -10.43
C VAL A 393 9.49 -3.48 -11.66
N LEU A 394 8.97 -2.26 -11.69
CA LEU A 394 8.29 -1.73 -12.89
C LEU A 394 9.24 -1.49 -14.06
N GLY A 395 10.52 -1.21 -13.79
CA GLY A 395 11.54 -1.07 -14.83
C GLY A 395 11.98 -2.38 -15.49
N MET A 396 11.83 -3.53 -14.82
CA MET A 396 12.26 -4.83 -15.34
C MET A 396 11.20 -5.60 -16.15
N LEU A 397 9.93 -5.16 -16.14
CA LEU A 397 8.86 -5.81 -16.90
C LEU A 397 8.64 -5.24 -18.31
N GLY A 398 9.46 -4.29 -18.74
CA GLY A 398 9.42 -3.70 -20.07
C GLY A 398 10.44 -4.30 -21.02
N PHE A 399 9.93 -4.98 -22.06
CA PHE A 399 10.57 -5.27 -23.34
C PHE A 399 11.50 -6.48 -23.49
N SER A 400 10.89 -7.63 -23.69
CA SER A 400 11.41 -8.59 -24.67
C SER A 400 10.82 -8.26 -26.04
N LYS A 401 11.53 -7.48 -26.83
CA LYS A 401 11.26 -7.28 -28.26
C LYS A 401 11.67 -8.55 -29.01
N ARG A 402 10.73 -9.38 -29.40
CA ARG A 402 10.95 -10.41 -30.42
C ARG A 402 11.12 -9.71 -31.76
N SER A 403 12.34 -9.68 -32.29
CA SER A 403 12.59 -9.47 -33.70
C SER A 403 12.02 -10.67 -34.49
N LYS A 404 11.07 -10.42 -35.37
CA LYS A 404 10.78 -11.31 -36.51
C LYS A 404 11.43 -10.67 -37.72
N GLU A 405 12.47 -11.32 -38.22
CA GLU A 405 12.85 -11.23 -39.60
C GLU A 405 11.80 -11.98 -40.45
N TYR A 406 11.25 -11.31 -41.38
CA TYR A 406 10.99 -11.52 -42.82
C TYR A 406 9.99 -10.47 -43.29
#